data_4ea68d0baa861d1368a65c2ca17447cd
#
_entry.id   4ea68d0baa861d1368a65c2ca17447cd
#
_cell.length_a   1.000
_cell.length_b   1.000
_cell.length_c   1.000
_cell.angle_alpha   90.00
_cell.angle_beta   90.00
_cell.angle_gamma   90.00
#
_symmetry.space_group_name_H-M   'P 1'
#
loop_
_entity.id
_entity.type
_entity.pdbx_description
1 polymer ?
#
loop_
_entity_poly.entity_id
_entity_poly.type
_entity_poly.pdbx_seq_one_letter_code
_entity_poly.pdbx_strand_id
1 'polypeptide(L)'
;MSQKVVGYTAGVFDLFHIGHINLLRNAKAICDYLIVAVSTDEHVKNYKNKTPIIPYDHRIEVVKACKYADIVVPQDNGDRIEAWRKMKFDVMIVGDDWYGTEKWQEYEKQLKDVGVKIVFFPYTKNISSTRINDILEEKRKELEKKERELEELKRRIEFEKNLKVII
;
A
#
# COMPACT_ATOMS: atom_id res chain seq x y z
N MET A 1 -6.50 -15.23 -34.08
CA MET A 1 -6.32 -14.08 -33.15
C MET A 1 -5.75 -14.64 -31.86
N SER A 2 -4.61 -14.11 -31.37
CA SER A 2 -4.07 -14.54 -30.07
C SER A 2 -5.05 -14.15 -28.96
N GLN A 3 -5.27 -15.04 -28.01
CA GLN A 3 -6.09 -14.75 -26.83
C GLN A 3 -5.42 -13.62 -26.02
N LYS A 4 -6.19 -12.59 -25.67
CA LYS A 4 -5.70 -11.49 -24.85
C LYS A 4 -5.41 -11.98 -23.42
N VAL A 5 -4.25 -11.65 -22.90
CA VAL A 5 -3.84 -11.99 -21.53
C VAL A 5 -4.38 -10.95 -20.55
N VAL A 6 -5.17 -11.37 -19.58
CA VAL A 6 -5.68 -10.52 -18.50
C VAL A 6 -4.82 -10.70 -17.26
N GLY A 7 -4.19 -9.62 -16.82
CA GLY A 7 -3.42 -9.56 -15.58
C GLY A 7 -4.26 -9.05 -14.41
N TYR A 8 -3.96 -9.52 -13.21
CA TYR A 8 -4.56 -9.06 -11.97
C TYR A 8 -3.49 -8.80 -10.91
N THR A 9 -3.56 -7.67 -10.26
CA THR A 9 -2.76 -7.37 -9.07
C THR A 9 -3.61 -6.71 -8.01
N ALA A 10 -3.29 -6.93 -6.73
CA ALA A 10 -4.02 -6.35 -5.61
C ALA A 10 -3.06 -5.79 -4.57
N GLY A 11 -3.42 -4.66 -3.98
CA GLY A 11 -2.61 -4.01 -2.97
C GLY A 11 -3.34 -2.93 -2.20
N VAL A 12 -2.71 -2.45 -1.14
CA VAL A 12 -3.23 -1.31 -0.37
C VAL A 12 -3.02 0.01 -1.12
N PHE A 13 -1.89 0.16 -1.79
CA PHE A 13 -1.47 1.36 -2.53
C PHE A 13 -1.48 2.64 -1.67
N ASP A 14 -1.17 2.48 -0.36
CA ASP A 14 -1.06 3.61 0.55
C ASP A 14 0.21 4.42 0.28
N LEU A 15 0.15 5.76 0.44
CA LEU A 15 1.27 6.66 0.14
C LEU A 15 1.89 6.36 -1.23
N PHE A 16 1.07 6.36 -2.29
CA PHE A 16 1.43 5.91 -3.63
C PHE A 16 2.79 6.43 -4.08
N HIS A 17 3.69 5.52 -4.44
CA HIS A 17 5.10 5.84 -4.70
C HIS A 17 5.65 5.05 -5.92
N ILE A 18 6.89 5.32 -6.30
CA ILE A 18 7.53 4.70 -7.48
C ILE A 18 7.55 3.16 -7.41
N GLY A 19 7.58 2.56 -6.23
CA GLY A 19 7.47 1.10 -6.06
C GLY A 19 6.15 0.54 -6.61
N HIS A 20 5.04 1.22 -6.34
CA HIS A 20 3.73 0.88 -6.90
C HIS A 20 3.71 1.07 -8.42
N ILE A 21 4.26 2.19 -8.92
CA ILE A 21 4.34 2.45 -10.37
C ILE A 21 5.17 1.36 -11.07
N ASN A 22 6.30 0.95 -10.51
CA ASN A 22 7.16 -0.10 -11.07
C ASN A 22 6.42 -1.44 -11.14
N LEU A 23 5.70 -1.83 -10.07
CA LEU A 23 4.88 -3.04 -10.08
C LEU A 23 3.83 -2.99 -11.18
N LEU A 24 3.05 -1.90 -11.26
CA LEU A 24 1.99 -1.76 -12.27
C LEU A 24 2.56 -1.70 -13.70
N ARG A 25 3.69 -1.03 -13.92
CA ARG A 25 4.39 -0.99 -15.21
C ARG A 25 4.86 -2.38 -15.64
N ASN A 26 5.49 -3.12 -14.75
CA ASN A 26 5.99 -4.47 -15.02
C ASN A 26 4.81 -5.44 -15.25
N ALA A 27 3.74 -5.32 -14.46
CA ALA A 27 2.52 -6.08 -14.65
C ALA A 27 1.90 -5.82 -16.03
N LYS A 28 1.77 -4.55 -16.44
CA LYS A 28 1.25 -4.17 -17.75
C LYS A 28 2.11 -4.65 -18.91
N ALA A 29 3.42 -4.81 -18.72
CA ALA A 29 4.33 -5.31 -19.75
C ALA A 29 4.13 -6.80 -20.09
N ILE A 30 3.46 -7.58 -19.24
CA ILE A 30 3.23 -9.02 -19.42
C ILE A 30 1.76 -9.40 -19.64
N CYS A 31 0.86 -8.41 -19.76
CA CYS A 31 -0.55 -8.63 -20.05
C CYS A 31 -1.12 -7.56 -20.99
N ASP A 32 -2.18 -7.91 -21.72
CA ASP A 32 -2.87 -6.98 -22.60
C ASP A 32 -3.83 -6.06 -21.83
N TYR A 33 -4.41 -6.58 -20.73
CA TYR A 33 -5.37 -5.87 -19.89
C TYR A 33 -5.05 -6.10 -18.40
N LEU A 34 -4.81 -5.03 -17.66
CA LEU A 34 -4.44 -5.09 -16.25
C LEU A 34 -5.58 -4.62 -15.35
N ILE A 35 -6.05 -5.53 -14.52
CA ILE A 35 -6.99 -5.27 -13.42
C ILE A 35 -6.18 -4.98 -12.16
N VAL A 36 -6.42 -3.83 -11.54
CA VAL A 36 -5.78 -3.44 -10.28
C VAL A 36 -6.83 -3.36 -9.18
N ALA A 37 -6.71 -4.19 -8.15
CA ALA A 37 -7.61 -4.20 -7.02
C ALA A 37 -7.00 -3.42 -5.83
N VAL A 38 -7.71 -2.39 -5.37
CA VAL A 38 -7.29 -1.56 -4.23
C VAL A 38 -8.01 -2.02 -2.97
N SER A 39 -7.25 -2.43 -1.95
CA SER A 39 -7.80 -2.91 -0.68
C SER A 39 -8.58 -1.80 0.03
N THR A 40 -9.82 -2.10 0.43
CA THR A 40 -10.64 -1.19 1.26
C THR A 40 -10.02 -1.00 2.64
N ASP A 41 -10.34 0.10 3.31
CA ASP A 41 -9.82 0.38 4.66
C ASP A 41 -10.26 -0.68 5.66
N GLU A 42 -11.50 -1.16 5.54
CA GLU A 42 -12.03 -2.24 6.36
C GLU A 42 -11.24 -3.55 6.14
N HIS A 43 -11.00 -3.92 4.89
CA HIS A 43 -10.20 -5.10 4.58
C HIS A 43 -8.78 -4.98 5.15
N VAL A 44 -8.11 -3.83 4.99
CA VAL A 44 -6.76 -3.61 5.55
C VAL A 44 -6.76 -3.71 7.07
N LYS A 45 -7.73 -3.12 7.74
CA LYS A 45 -7.89 -3.20 9.20
C LYS A 45 -8.02 -4.65 9.67
N ASN A 46 -8.81 -5.45 8.96
CA ASN A 46 -9.09 -6.84 9.34
C ASN A 46 -7.86 -7.77 9.21
N TYR A 47 -7.00 -7.59 8.19
CA TYR A 47 -5.87 -8.52 8.00
C TYR A 47 -4.50 -7.97 8.43
N LYS A 48 -4.33 -6.64 8.56
CA LYS A 48 -3.08 -6.01 9.00
C LYS A 48 -3.18 -5.38 10.40
N ASN A 49 -4.39 -5.26 10.94
CA ASN A 49 -4.66 -4.49 12.16
C ASN A 49 -4.07 -3.07 12.12
N LYS A 50 -4.13 -2.45 10.93
CA LYS A 50 -3.62 -1.10 10.64
C LYS A 50 -4.64 -0.36 9.79
N THR A 51 -4.68 0.96 9.93
CA THR A 51 -5.44 1.84 9.04
C THR A 51 -4.48 2.50 8.06
N PRO A 52 -4.76 2.49 6.75
CA PRO A 52 -3.97 3.25 5.78
C PRO A 52 -3.95 4.74 6.14
N ILE A 53 -2.87 5.45 5.80
CA ILE A 53 -2.76 6.89 6.01
C ILE A 53 -3.68 7.63 5.04
N ILE A 54 -3.71 7.19 3.80
CA ILE A 54 -4.59 7.75 2.78
C ILE A 54 -5.90 6.95 2.75
N PRO A 55 -7.08 7.60 2.92
CA PRO A 55 -8.38 6.93 2.84
C PRO A 55 -8.59 6.20 1.51
N TYR A 56 -9.39 5.14 1.54
CA TYR A 56 -9.63 4.27 0.39
C TYR A 56 -10.10 5.02 -0.87
N ASP A 57 -11.05 5.92 -0.73
CA ASP A 57 -11.61 6.73 -1.82
C ASP A 57 -10.54 7.54 -2.56
N HIS A 58 -9.56 8.09 -1.85
CA HIS A 58 -8.43 8.79 -2.44
C HIS A 58 -7.43 7.83 -3.09
N ARG A 59 -7.13 6.69 -2.43
CA ARG A 59 -6.17 5.71 -2.95
C ARG A 59 -6.62 5.12 -4.28
N ILE A 60 -7.90 4.77 -4.39
CA ILE A 60 -8.46 4.19 -5.61
C ILE A 60 -8.44 5.20 -6.77
N GLU A 61 -8.69 6.50 -6.52
CA GLU A 61 -8.62 7.53 -7.54
C GLU A 61 -7.19 7.76 -8.04
N VAL A 62 -6.20 7.77 -7.15
CA VAL A 62 -4.78 7.85 -7.54
C VAL A 62 -4.37 6.67 -8.42
N VAL A 63 -4.81 5.45 -8.08
CA VAL A 63 -4.53 4.26 -8.90
C VAL A 63 -5.25 4.31 -10.24
N LYS A 64 -6.50 4.80 -10.31
CA LYS A 64 -7.24 5.02 -11.57
C LYS A 64 -6.53 6.00 -12.50
N ALA A 65 -5.85 7.00 -11.96
CA ALA A 65 -5.07 7.96 -12.75
C ALA A 65 -3.74 7.37 -13.26
N CYS A 66 -3.34 6.16 -12.81
CA CYS A 66 -2.13 5.51 -13.28
C CYS A 66 -2.33 4.90 -14.66
N LYS A 67 -1.55 5.34 -15.65
CA LYS A 67 -1.63 4.91 -17.04
C LYS A 67 -1.43 3.39 -17.29
N TYR A 68 -0.95 2.65 -16.30
CA TYR A 68 -0.71 1.21 -16.41
C TYR A 68 -1.91 0.36 -15.97
N ALA A 69 -2.88 0.93 -15.26
CA ALA A 69 -4.11 0.24 -14.86
C ALA A 69 -5.19 0.45 -15.93
N ASP A 70 -5.71 -0.64 -16.50
CA ASP A 70 -6.83 -0.55 -17.47
C ASP A 70 -8.16 -0.46 -16.76
N ILE A 71 -8.31 -1.17 -15.63
CA ILE A 71 -9.45 -1.04 -14.72
C ILE A 71 -9.00 -1.13 -13.27
N VAL A 72 -9.63 -0.36 -12.40
CA VAL A 72 -9.36 -0.36 -10.97
C VAL A 72 -10.64 -0.71 -10.23
N VAL A 73 -10.56 -1.69 -9.34
CA VAL A 73 -11.70 -2.24 -8.60
C VAL A 73 -11.43 -2.28 -7.09
N PRO A 74 -12.46 -2.30 -6.24
CA PRO A 74 -12.29 -2.52 -4.82
C PRO A 74 -11.80 -3.93 -4.53
N GLN A 75 -11.03 -4.10 -3.45
CA GLN A 75 -10.69 -5.38 -2.86
C GLN A 75 -11.23 -5.41 -1.43
N ASP A 76 -12.35 -6.11 -1.24
CA ASP A 76 -13.04 -6.18 0.05
C ASP A 76 -12.55 -7.36 0.91
N ASN A 77 -11.89 -8.34 0.30
CA ASN A 77 -11.34 -9.50 0.98
C ASN A 77 -10.04 -10.01 0.35
N GLY A 78 -9.41 -10.98 1.00
CA GLY A 78 -8.13 -11.57 0.56
C GLY A 78 -8.29 -12.86 -0.25
N ASP A 79 -9.49 -13.30 -0.59
CA ASP A 79 -9.74 -14.55 -1.33
C ASP A 79 -9.38 -14.37 -2.82
N ARG A 80 -8.31 -15.05 -3.23
CA ARG A 80 -7.77 -14.98 -4.60
C ARG A 80 -8.60 -15.78 -5.59
N ILE A 81 -9.24 -16.85 -5.13
CA ILE A 81 -10.13 -17.68 -5.97
C ILE A 81 -11.46 -16.96 -6.19
N GLU A 82 -12.00 -16.29 -5.20
CA GLU A 82 -13.17 -15.44 -5.37
C GLU A 82 -12.89 -14.30 -6.36
N ALA A 83 -11.73 -13.63 -6.22
CA ALA A 83 -11.31 -12.61 -7.18
C ALA A 83 -11.21 -13.18 -8.61
N TRP A 84 -10.61 -14.35 -8.77
CA TRP A 84 -10.55 -15.02 -10.07
C TRP A 84 -11.93 -15.39 -10.62
N ARG A 85 -12.84 -15.89 -9.80
CA ARG A 85 -14.20 -16.21 -10.23
C ARG A 85 -14.93 -15.00 -10.80
N LYS A 86 -14.71 -13.82 -10.22
CA LYS A 86 -15.32 -12.54 -10.63
C LYS A 86 -14.63 -11.93 -11.85
N MET A 87 -13.30 -11.94 -11.90
CA MET A 87 -12.51 -11.16 -12.86
C MET A 87 -11.93 -11.99 -14.01
N LYS A 88 -11.83 -13.33 -13.86
CA LYS A 88 -11.35 -14.27 -14.91
C LYS A 88 -10.00 -13.89 -15.51
N PHE A 89 -9.02 -13.57 -14.65
CA PHE A 89 -7.67 -13.24 -15.08
C PHE A 89 -6.82 -14.49 -15.38
N ASP A 90 -5.83 -14.35 -16.25
CA ASP A 90 -4.90 -15.40 -16.67
C ASP A 90 -3.59 -15.38 -15.88
N VAL A 91 -3.19 -14.18 -15.39
CA VAL A 91 -1.94 -13.98 -14.68
C VAL A 91 -2.19 -13.16 -13.42
N MET A 92 -1.77 -13.68 -12.27
CA MET A 92 -1.72 -12.93 -11.02
C MET A 92 -0.33 -12.39 -10.78
N ILE A 93 -0.22 -11.08 -10.54
CA ILE A 93 1.03 -10.38 -10.32
C ILE A 93 1.14 -9.96 -8.85
N VAL A 94 2.28 -10.26 -8.22
CA VAL A 94 2.52 -10.07 -6.79
C VAL A 94 3.94 -9.53 -6.55
N GLY A 95 4.14 -8.78 -5.47
CA GLY A 95 5.48 -8.47 -4.98
C GLY A 95 6.17 -9.71 -4.38
N ASP A 96 7.49 -9.80 -4.48
CA ASP A 96 8.28 -10.95 -4.04
C ASP A 96 8.37 -11.10 -2.50
N ASP A 97 7.91 -10.11 -1.74
CA ASP A 97 7.77 -10.18 -0.27
C ASP A 97 6.83 -11.31 0.21
N TRP A 98 5.99 -11.81 -0.67
CA TRP A 98 5.06 -12.91 -0.41
C TRP A 98 5.58 -14.28 -0.89
N TYR A 99 6.67 -14.30 -1.66
CA TYR A 99 7.20 -15.52 -2.22
C TYR A 99 7.61 -16.53 -1.15
N GLY A 100 7.19 -17.79 -1.31
CA GLY A 100 7.55 -18.89 -0.42
C GLY A 100 6.80 -18.95 0.91
N THR A 101 5.87 -18.03 1.20
CA THR A 101 5.02 -18.15 2.40
C THR A 101 3.98 -19.26 2.23
N GLU A 102 3.66 -19.99 3.32
CA GLU A 102 2.68 -21.10 3.29
C GLU A 102 1.34 -20.71 2.65
N LYS A 103 0.84 -19.53 3.01
CA LYS A 103 -0.39 -19.00 2.44
C LYS A 103 -0.32 -18.81 0.93
N TRP A 104 0.82 -18.36 0.39
CA TRP A 104 0.99 -18.17 -1.03
C TRP A 104 1.22 -19.48 -1.77
N GLN A 105 1.87 -20.46 -1.18
CA GLN A 105 1.97 -21.81 -1.74
C GLN A 105 0.58 -22.44 -1.93
N GLU A 106 -0.34 -22.23 -0.99
CA GLU A 106 -1.73 -22.70 -1.15
C GLU A 106 -2.45 -21.94 -2.28
N TYR A 107 -2.30 -20.63 -2.38
CA TYR A 107 -2.86 -19.86 -3.50
C TYR A 107 -2.26 -20.27 -4.84
N GLU A 108 -0.95 -20.55 -4.92
CA GLU A 108 -0.31 -21.05 -6.13
C GLU A 108 -0.96 -22.35 -6.61
N LYS A 109 -1.20 -23.28 -5.70
CA LYS A 109 -1.89 -24.54 -6.01
C LYS A 109 -3.30 -24.30 -6.54
N GLN A 110 -4.10 -23.55 -5.77
CA GLN A 110 -5.51 -23.28 -6.14
C GLN A 110 -5.63 -22.53 -7.48
N LEU A 111 -4.78 -21.53 -7.72
CA LEU A 111 -4.81 -20.76 -8.97
C LEU A 111 -4.28 -21.56 -10.16
N LYS A 112 -3.30 -22.44 -9.95
CA LYS A 112 -2.82 -23.37 -10.97
C LYS A 112 -3.90 -24.32 -11.43
N ASP A 113 -4.75 -24.82 -10.52
CA ASP A 113 -5.86 -25.73 -10.83
C ASP A 113 -6.89 -25.08 -11.77
N VAL A 114 -6.99 -23.77 -11.76
CA VAL A 114 -7.86 -22.99 -12.66
C VAL A 114 -7.13 -22.34 -13.83
N GLY A 115 -5.85 -22.70 -14.06
CA GLY A 115 -5.05 -22.27 -15.21
C GLY A 115 -4.39 -20.90 -15.07
N VAL A 116 -4.42 -20.28 -13.88
CA VAL A 116 -3.80 -18.98 -13.63
C VAL A 116 -2.30 -19.15 -13.31
N LYS A 117 -1.47 -18.31 -13.92
CA LYS A 117 -0.05 -18.20 -13.60
C LYS A 117 0.18 -17.12 -12.54
N ILE A 118 1.08 -17.38 -11.59
CA ILE A 118 1.53 -16.35 -10.65
C ILE A 118 2.93 -15.87 -11.06
N VAL A 119 3.11 -14.55 -11.07
CA VAL A 119 4.39 -13.90 -11.37
C VAL A 119 4.75 -13.00 -10.20
N PHE A 120 5.91 -13.25 -9.60
CA PHE A 120 6.46 -12.42 -8.54
C PHE A 120 7.44 -11.41 -9.13
N PHE A 121 7.23 -10.13 -8.85
CA PHE A 121 8.18 -9.07 -9.22
C PHE A 121 8.98 -8.60 -8.02
N PRO A 122 10.27 -8.31 -8.21
CA PRO A 122 11.12 -7.84 -7.14
C PRO A 122 10.66 -6.49 -6.61
N TYR A 123 10.79 -6.34 -5.30
CA TYR A 123 10.48 -5.08 -4.62
C TYR A 123 11.40 -3.96 -5.08
N THR A 124 10.86 -2.77 -5.24
CA THR A 124 11.68 -1.59 -5.54
C THR A 124 12.48 -1.21 -4.28
N LYS A 125 13.82 -1.28 -4.38
CA LYS A 125 14.71 -0.98 -3.26
C LYS A 125 14.53 0.47 -2.76
N ASN A 126 14.74 0.65 -1.47
CA ASN A 126 14.77 1.96 -0.77
C ASN A 126 13.46 2.74 -0.71
N ILE A 127 12.33 2.17 -1.13
CA ILE A 127 11.02 2.81 -1.02
C ILE A 127 9.93 1.79 -0.65
N SER A 128 9.13 2.11 0.35
CA SER A 128 7.88 1.41 0.68
C SER A 128 6.98 2.34 1.49
N SER A 129 5.67 2.09 1.48
CA SER A 129 4.72 2.82 2.32
C SER A 129 5.07 2.71 3.80
N THR A 130 5.55 1.56 4.26
CA THR A 130 6.03 1.35 5.64
C THR A 130 7.19 2.28 5.94
N ARG A 131 8.23 2.31 5.10
CA ARG A 131 9.39 3.19 5.31
C ARG A 131 9.02 4.68 5.33
N ILE A 132 8.12 5.10 4.45
CA ILE A 132 7.63 6.50 4.44
C ILE A 132 6.91 6.79 5.75
N ASN A 133 6.04 5.89 6.19
CA ASN A 133 5.31 6.04 7.44
C ASN A 133 6.24 6.11 8.66
N ASP A 134 7.25 5.24 8.72
CA ASP A 134 8.23 5.23 9.82
C ASP A 134 8.97 6.57 9.91
N ILE A 135 9.38 7.15 8.78
CA ILE A 135 10.02 8.46 8.71
C ILE A 135 9.06 9.57 9.20
N LEU A 136 7.80 9.54 8.79
CA LEU A 136 6.78 10.50 9.22
C LEU A 136 6.54 10.42 10.74
N GLU A 137 6.43 9.21 11.29
CA GLU A 137 6.26 8.99 12.72
C GLU A 137 7.48 9.45 13.53
N GLU A 138 8.68 9.22 13.03
CA GLU A 138 9.92 9.71 13.67
C GLU A 138 9.92 11.25 13.71
N LYS A 139 9.60 11.90 12.59
CA LYS A 139 9.54 13.36 12.50
C LYS A 139 8.45 13.97 13.39
N ARG A 140 7.31 13.31 13.50
CA ARG A 140 6.23 13.72 14.41
C ARG A 140 6.71 13.71 15.87
N LYS A 141 7.35 12.61 16.30
CA LYS A 141 7.88 12.50 17.66
C LYS A 141 8.96 13.55 17.96
N GLU A 142 9.82 13.83 16.98
CA GLU A 142 10.83 14.90 17.10
C GLU A 142 10.17 16.28 17.29
N LEU A 143 9.12 16.58 16.52
CA LEU A 143 8.37 17.82 16.62
C LEU A 143 7.68 17.97 17.97
N GLU A 144 6.96 16.94 18.43
CA GLU A 144 6.30 16.93 19.74
C GLU A 144 7.27 17.13 20.91
N LYS A 145 8.51 16.61 20.77
CA LYS A 145 9.57 16.86 21.75
C LYS A 145 9.98 18.33 21.78
N LYS A 146 10.23 18.93 20.61
CA LYS A 146 10.60 20.34 20.49
C LYS A 146 9.50 21.29 20.99
N GLU A 147 8.25 20.96 20.74
CA GLU A 147 7.10 21.72 21.25
C GLU A 147 7.06 21.71 22.78
N ARG A 148 7.28 20.55 23.40
CA ARG A 148 7.35 20.45 24.88
C ARG A 148 8.52 21.26 25.46
N GLU A 149 9.71 21.18 24.85
CA GLU A 149 10.89 21.95 25.26
C GLU A 149 10.63 23.46 25.14
N LEU A 150 9.97 23.89 24.06
CA LEU A 150 9.59 25.29 23.85
C LEU A 150 8.58 25.79 24.89
N GLU A 151 7.58 24.98 25.21
CA GLU A 151 6.60 25.30 26.25
C GLU A 151 7.23 25.44 27.64
N GLU A 152 8.17 24.55 27.97
CA GLU A 152 8.93 24.65 29.23
C GLU A 152 9.79 25.90 29.27
N LEU A 153 10.47 26.25 28.17
CA LEU A 153 11.26 27.47 28.09
C LEU A 153 10.39 28.74 28.24
N LYS A 154 9.22 28.78 27.62
CA LYS A 154 8.28 29.89 27.77
C LYS A 154 7.85 30.07 29.23
N ARG A 155 7.52 28.96 29.93
CA ARG A 155 7.17 29.02 31.37
C ARG A 155 8.29 29.54 32.23
N ARG A 156 9.55 29.13 31.92
CA ARG A 156 10.73 29.64 32.65
C ARG A 156 10.93 31.15 32.44
N ILE A 157 10.82 31.61 31.20
CA ILE A 157 10.95 33.03 30.86
C ILE A 157 9.85 33.85 31.57
N GLU A 158 8.63 33.39 31.57
CA GLU A 158 7.50 34.05 32.24
C GLU A 158 7.72 34.13 33.76
N PHE A 159 8.17 33.04 34.36
CA PHE A 159 8.52 33.00 35.77
C PHE A 159 9.62 34.03 36.13
N GLU A 160 10.71 34.08 35.33
CA GLU A 160 11.80 35.05 35.52
C GLU A 160 11.36 36.51 35.37
N LYS A 161 10.47 36.81 34.42
CA LYS A 161 9.88 38.13 34.25
C LYS A 161 9.08 38.56 35.50
N ASN A 162 8.24 37.63 36.00
CA ASN A 162 7.42 37.91 37.19
C ASN A 162 8.26 38.10 38.45
N LEU A 163 9.39 37.39 38.57
CA LEU A 163 10.32 37.60 39.69
C LEU A 163 10.97 38.99 39.68
N LYS A 164 11.29 39.52 38.49
CA LYS A 164 11.90 40.87 38.34
C LYS A 164 10.93 42.02 38.61
N VAL A 165 9.64 41.77 38.63
CA VAL A 165 8.61 42.79 38.94
C VAL A 165 8.36 42.91 40.45
N ILE A 166 8.81 41.92 41.24
CA ILE A 166 8.57 41.86 42.70
C ILE A 166 9.78 42.45 43.50
N ILE A 167 10.90 42.68 42.83
CA ILE A 167 12.10 43.31 43.40
C ILE A 167 12.17 44.77 42.93
#